data_48a69ac2435617fbbe5e3c8a4b77bff8
#
_entry.id   48a69ac2435617fbbe5e3c8a4b77bff8
#
_cell.length_a   1.000
_cell.length_b   1.000
_cell.length_c   1.000
_cell.angle_alpha   90.00
_cell.angle_beta   90.00
_cell.angle_gamma   90.00
#
_symmetry.space_group_name_H-M   'P 1'
#
loop_
_entity.id
_entity.type
_entity.pdbx_description
1 polymer ?
#
loop_
_entity_poly.entity_id
_entity_poly.type
_entity_poly.pdbx_seq_one_letter_code
_entity_poly.pdbx_strand_id
1 'polypeptide(L)'
;MNFSSDKIEKILDLIYDAAADNDLWPHALTAVADLTHSEGGILFGQSYTAQRIYFDFNGRLNEECNRAYQERHMQNPWSRYMESQPTGRLVLSDEAVSLGELQRSAFFDEVLRPQEIAHNGMIALAARDDFRAAFNMCRSARRGMFDPDEQRLLEWLSPHLCRSVTLGFRIDGYLAMQQAAFDVLDRLADGIAVLDRKARVLFVNAAARRMAEEGVLRLHQSVGTHSSAHSQRLNELIRSALQGAAGGTMSLPRQLDGRLLTILVSAIRSKDLGRLSDAGVKDAAVLLFVVDPAKRRSIPLGQIMDAYGLTHAEARVALAASSGNTVLETAQSLKLSPNTIKTHLRRVFAKTATGRQAELAGLIASIGSVRIGEADQEQ
;
A
#
# COMPACT_ATOMS: atom_id res chain seq x y z
N MET A 1 40.05 17.58 -6.80
CA MET A 1 38.68 18.14 -6.69
C MET A 1 38.77 19.50 -6.02
N ASN A 2 38.42 20.56 -6.73
CA ASN A 2 38.49 21.95 -6.22
C ASN A 2 37.17 22.42 -5.61
N PHE A 3 36.33 21.46 -5.12
CA PHE A 3 35.05 21.79 -4.52
C PHE A 3 35.17 21.93 -2.99
N SER A 4 34.42 22.88 -2.40
CA SER A 4 34.40 23.07 -0.95
C SER A 4 33.81 21.81 -0.25
N SER A 5 34.54 21.31 0.76
CA SER A 5 34.10 20.14 1.56
C SER A 5 32.71 20.34 2.13
N ASP A 6 32.42 21.54 2.66
CA ASP A 6 31.10 21.86 3.26
C ASP A 6 29.94 21.78 2.26
N LYS A 7 30.19 22.10 0.98
CA LYS A 7 29.17 22.00 -0.07
C LYS A 7 28.90 20.53 -0.43
N ILE A 8 29.94 19.71 -0.48
CA ILE A 8 29.84 18.29 -0.77
C ILE A 8 29.10 17.58 0.36
N GLU A 9 29.41 17.86 1.62
CA GLU A 9 28.69 17.30 2.78
C GLU A 9 27.19 17.62 2.75
N LYS A 10 26.83 18.89 2.51
CA LYS A 10 25.43 19.30 2.38
C LYS A 10 24.69 18.59 1.25
N ILE A 11 25.35 18.33 0.13
CA ILE A 11 24.76 17.58 -0.98
C ILE A 11 24.54 16.12 -0.58
N LEU A 12 25.49 15.49 0.12
CA LEU A 12 25.32 14.14 0.62
C LEU A 12 24.17 14.02 1.60
N ASP A 13 24.08 14.96 2.55
CA ASP A 13 22.96 15.00 3.50
C ASP A 13 21.62 15.08 2.75
N LEU A 14 21.51 16.02 1.79
CA LEU A 14 20.29 16.13 0.96
C LEU A 14 19.98 14.84 0.18
N ILE A 15 21.00 14.19 -0.41
CA ILE A 15 20.81 12.94 -1.17
C ILE A 15 20.31 11.82 -0.25
N TYR A 16 20.83 11.71 0.98
CA TYR A 16 20.38 10.66 1.91
C TYR A 16 19.07 10.98 2.59
N ASP A 17 18.81 12.24 2.91
CA ASP A 17 17.52 12.69 3.45
C ASP A 17 16.40 12.49 2.41
N ALA A 18 16.69 12.75 1.13
CA ALA A 18 15.76 12.51 0.02
C ALA A 18 15.37 11.03 -0.17
N ALA A 19 16.14 10.08 0.37
CA ALA A 19 15.75 8.69 0.39
C ALA A 19 14.55 8.40 1.30
N ALA A 20 14.36 9.21 2.34
CA ALA A 20 13.25 9.09 3.29
C ALA A 20 12.13 10.10 3.03
N ASP A 21 12.44 11.21 2.37
CA ASP A 21 11.53 12.30 2.04
C ASP A 21 11.73 12.74 0.57
N ASN A 22 10.85 12.24 -0.29
CA ASN A 22 10.92 12.47 -1.73
C ASN A 22 10.84 13.96 -2.13
N ASP A 23 10.29 14.82 -1.28
CA ASP A 23 10.18 16.27 -1.53
C ASP A 23 11.55 16.98 -1.48
N LEU A 24 12.58 16.31 -0.98
CA LEU A 24 13.95 16.83 -0.93
C LEU A 24 14.74 16.60 -2.23
N TRP A 25 14.31 15.69 -3.11
CA TRP A 25 15.02 15.44 -4.38
C TRP A 25 15.22 16.68 -5.25
N PRO A 26 14.23 17.57 -5.47
CA PRO A 26 14.43 18.81 -6.22
C PRO A 26 15.54 19.69 -5.64
N HIS A 27 15.68 19.73 -4.32
CA HIS A 27 16.72 20.47 -3.63
C HIS A 27 18.10 19.82 -3.84
N ALA A 28 18.21 18.51 -3.73
CA ALA A 28 19.44 17.76 -3.99
C ALA A 28 19.89 17.94 -5.45
N LEU A 29 18.97 17.81 -6.41
CA LEU A 29 19.25 18.02 -7.84
C LEU A 29 19.72 19.44 -8.14
N THR A 30 19.10 20.44 -7.53
CA THR A 30 19.48 21.85 -7.67
C THR A 30 20.88 22.10 -7.08
N ALA A 31 21.18 21.53 -5.92
CA ALA A 31 22.49 21.68 -5.29
C ALA A 31 23.62 21.03 -6.13
N VAL A 32 23.38 19.87 -6.74
CA VAL A 32 24.34 19.25 -7.67
C VAL A 32 24.47 20.07 -8.93
N ALA A 33 23.38 20.61 -9.49
CA ALA A 33 23.37 21.45 -10.66
C ALA A 33 24.20 22.75 -10.44
N ASP A 34 24.10 23.37 -9.25
CA ASP A 34 24.89 24.54 -8.87
C ASP A 34 26.38 24.23 -8.82
N LEU A 35 26.77 23.07 -8.30
CA LEU A 35 28.16 22.63 -8.23
C LEU A 35 28.77 22.29 -9.59
N THR A 36 27.97 21.71 -10.47
CA THR A 36 28.38 21.33 -11.83
C THR A 36 28.07 22.39 -12.87
N HIS A 37 27.60 23.57 -12.45
CA HIS A 37 27.22 24.69 -13.35
C HIS A 37 26.22 24.24 -14.43
N SER A 38 25.30 23.30 -14.08
CA SER A 38 24.28 22.79 -14.97
C SER A 38 23.03 23.68 -14.93
N GLU A 39 22.25 23.66 -16.01
CA GLU A 39 20.97 24.41 -16.11
C GLU A 39 19.96 23.85 -15.11
N GLY A 40 19.97 22.53 -14.93
CA GLY A 40 19.13 21.81 -13.98
C GLY A 40 19.44 20.33 -14.00
N GLY A 41 18.71 19.57 -13.20
CA GLY A 41 18.80 18.12 -13.13
C GLY A 41 17.44 17.46 -13.01
N ILE A 42 17.37 16.21 -13.38
CA ILE A 42 16.17 15.39 -13.21
C ILE A 42 16.56 13.98 -12.78
N LEU A 43 15.83 13.46 -11.81
CA LEU A 43 15.85 12.07 -11.39
C LEU A 43 14.49 11.45 -11.74
N PHE A 44 14.49 10.40 -12.54
CA PHE A 44 13.25 9.72 -12.89
C PHE A 44 13.40 8.21 -12.92
N GLY A 45 12.28 7.52 -12.79
CA GLY A 45 12.16 6.07 -12.98
C GLY A 45 11.11 5.75 -14.01
N GLN A 46 11.47 4.96 -15.02
CA GLN A 46 10.59 4.63 -16.14
C GLN A 46 10.67 3.17 -16.54
N SER A 47 9.57 2.67 -17.14
CA SER A 47 9.52 1.42 -17.91
C SER A 47 9.55 1.77 -19.39
N TYR A 48 10.48 1.18 -20.12
CA TYR A 48 10.56 1.36 -21.58
C TYR A 48 9.50 0.54 -22.33
N THR A 49 9.18 -0.67 -21.84
CA THR A 49 8.18 -1.54 -22.44
C THR A 49 6.77 -1.00 -22.23
N ALA A 50 6.44 -0.59 -21.00
CA ALA A 50 5.15 -0.01 -20.68
C ALA A 50 5.01 1.47 -21.10
N GLN A 51 6.09 2.11 -21.56
CA GLN A 51 6.17 3.56 -21.86
C GLN A 51 5.55 4.40 -20.73
N ARG A 52 6.00 4.14 -19.50
CA ARG A 52 5.45 4.78 -18.30
C ARG A 52 6.54 5.30 -17.40
N ILE A 53 6.36 6.54 -16.94
CA ILE A 53 7.13 7.12 -15.84
C ILE A 53 6.42 6.78 -14.53
N TYR A 54 7.18 6.24 -13.58
CA TYR A 54 6.69 5.89 -12.25
C TYR A 54 6.87 7.04 -11.27
N PHE A 55 7.95 7.78 -11.43
CA PHE A 55 8.25 9.00 -10.68
C PHE A 55 9.22 9.87 -11.48
N ASP A 56 9.18 11.18 -11.23
CA ASP A 56 10.16 12.15 -11.66
C ASP A 56 10.32 13.26 -10.61
N PHE A 57 11.57 13.62 -10.35
CA PHE A 57 11.91 14.73 -9.48
C PHE A 57 12.71 15.72 -10.31
N ASN A 58 12.28 16.96 -10.32
CA ASN A 58 12.79 18.00 -11.17
C ASN A 58 13.51 19.09 -10.37
N GLY A 59 14.79 19.34 -10.69
CA GLY A 59 15.58 20.46 -10.17
C GLY A 59 15.79 21.51 -11.23
N ARG A 60 14.92 22.50 -11.31
CA ARG A 60 14.96 23.71 -12.17
C ARG A 60 14.68 23.53 -13.67
N LEU A 61 14.39 22.33 -14.16
CA LEU A 61 14.02 22.16 -15.57
C LEU A 61 12.57 22.61 -15.82
N ASN A 62 12.28 22.96 -17.08
CA ASN A 62 10.95 23.43 -17.47
C ASN A 62 9.92 22.29 -17.44
N GLU A 63 8.82 22.47 -16.71
CA GLU A 63 7.77 21.45 -16.52
C GLU A 63 7.03 21.11 -17.82
N GLU A 64 6.81 22.08 -18.75
CA GLU A 64 6.16 21.82 -20.02
C GLU A 64 7.02 20.94 -20.91
N CYS A 65 8.34 21.18 -20.92
CA CYS A 65 9.29 20.33 -21.64
C CYS A 65 9.37 18.92 -21.04
N ASN A 66 9.32 18.81 -19.70
CA ASN A 66 9.26 17.49 -19.04
C ASN A 66 7.98 16.75 -19.38
N ARG A 67 6.84 17.43 -19.47
CA ARG A 67 5.58 16.84 -19.93
C ARG A 67 5.67 16.37 -21.36
N ALA A 68 6.24 17.16 -22.28
CA ALA A 68 6.48 16.75 -23.66
C ALA A 68 7.38 15.51 -23.75
N TYR A 69 8.42 15.42 -22.90
CA TYR A 69 9.23 14.22 -22.77
C TYR A 69 8.40 13.00 -22.39
N GLN A 70 7.58 13.10 -21.35
CA GLN A 70 6.75 12.01 -20.84
C GLN A 70 5.73 11.52 -21.87
N GLU A 71 5.13 12.42 -22.62
CA GLU A 71 4.07 12.10 -23.57
C GLU A 71 4.60 11.53 -24.89
N ARG A 72 5.75 12.01 -25.39
CA ARG A 72 6.16 11.76 -26.78
C ARG A 72 7.61 11.36 -26.97
N HIS A 73 8.49 11.60 -25.98
CA HIS A 73 9.95 11.48 -26.17
C HIS A 73 10.66 10.55 -25.18
N MET A 74 9.92 9.66 -24.50
CA MET A 74 10.54 8.68 -23.61
C MET A 74 11.57 7.80 -24.32
N GLN A 75 11.30 7.46 -25.61
CA GLN A 75 12.26 6.78 -26.47
C GLN A 75 13.01 7.79 -27.36
N ASN A 76 14.14 8.24 -26.88
CA ASN A 76 15.02 9.18 -27.54
C ASN A 76 16.45 8.59 -27.65
N PRO A 77 17.39 9.22 -28.37
CA PRO A 77 18.73 8.67 -28.51
C PRO A 77 19.46 8.44 -27.18
N TRP A 78 19.29 9.32 -26.19
CA TRP A 78 19.91 9.18 -24.88
C TRP A 78 19.32 8.01 -24.09
N SER A 79 17.99 7.91 -24.03
CA SER A 79 17.31 6.84 -23.30
C SER A 79 17.66 5.46 -23.86
N ARG A 80 17.66 5.31 -25.18
CA ARG A 80 18.05 4.06 -25.85
C ARG A 80 19.48 3.63 -25.52
N TYR A 81 20.42 4.56 -25.50
CA TYR A 81 21.79 4.26 -25.12
C TYR A 81 21.91 3.85 -23.64
N MET A 82 21.16 4.52 -22.78
CA MET A 82 21.15 4.26 -21.32
C MET A 82 20.53 2.92 -20.94
N GLU A 83 19.68 2.31 -21.77
CA GLU A 83 19.06 0.99 -21.50
C GLU A 83 20.08 -0.11 -21.20
N SER A 84 21.21 -0.11 -21.90
CA SER A 84 22.28 -1.12 -21.77
C SER A 84 23.39 -0.75 -20.81
N GLN A 85 23.36 0.46 -20.23
CA GLN A 85 24.46 0.93 -19.38
C GLN A 85 24.41 0.31 -17.98
N PRO A 86 25.55 -0.06 -17.42
CA PRO A 86 25.60 -0.59 -16.06
C PRO A 86 25.23 0.48 -15.02
N THR A 87 24.60 0.04 -13.96
CA THR A 87 24.26 0.88 -12.81
C THR A 87 25.52 1.53 -12.21
N GLY A 88 25.43 2.82 -11.95
CA GLY A 88 26.52 3.62 -11.36
C GLY A 88 27.51 4.22 -12.36
N ARG A 89 27.43 3.87 -13.65
CA ARG A 89 28.30 4.49 -14.66
C ARG A 89 27.81 5.89 -15.02
N LEU A 90 28.73 6.86 -15.02
CA LEU A 90 28.50 8.15 -15.66
C LEU A 90 28.63 7.98 -17.17
N VAL A 91 27.66 8.46 -17.91
CA VAL A 91 27.63 8.52 -19.37
C VAL A 91 27.46 9.98 -19.79
N LEU A 92 28.30 10.45 -20.67
CA LEU A 92 28.15 11.78 -21.27
C LEU A 92 27.30 11.68 -22.53
N SER A 93 26.50 12.69 -22.81
CA SER A 93 25.57 12.69 -23.95
C SER A 93 26.22 12.40 -25.31
N ASP A 94 27.46 12.80 -25.49
CA ASP A 94 28.22 12.62 -26.74
C ASP A 94 28.67 11.16 -26.96
N GLU A 95 28.67 10.33 -25.91
CA GLU A 95 28.85 8.88 -26.03
C GLU A 95 27.62 8.21 -26.65
N ALA A 96 26.44 8.75 -26.38
CA ALA A 96 25.17 8.20 -26.88
C ALA A 96 24.87 8.63 -28.31
N VAL A 97 25.07 9.91 -28.61
CA VAL A 97 24.78 10.51 -29.92
C VAL A 97 25.51 11.84 -30.05
N SER A 98 26.04 12.16 -31.23
CA SER A 98 26.66 13.46 -31.49
C SER A 98 25.64 14.60 -31.38
N LEU A 99 26.07 15.78 -30.92
CA LEU A 99 25.18 16.95 -30.83
C LEU A 99 24.51 17.28 -32.19
N GLY A 100 25.26 17.14 -33.30
CA GLY A 100 24.73 17.41 -34.62
C GLY A 100 23.62 16.45 -35.08
N GLU A 101 23.68 15.20 -34.64
CA GLU A 101 22.58 14.22 -34.87
C GLU A 101 21.42 14.49 -33.94
N LEU A 102 21.69 14.78 -32.66
CA LEU A 102 20.67 15.12 -31.67
C LEU A 102 19.83 16.31 -32.10
N GLN A 103 20.46 17.36 -32.65
CA GLN A 103 19.82 18.59 -33.13
C GLN A 103 18.85 18.36 -34.32
N ARG A 104 18.90 17.21 -34.98
CA ARG A 104 17.97 16.83 -36.07
C ARG A 104 16.75 16.08 -35.56
N SER A 105 16.63 15.85 -34.27
CA SER A 105 15.53 15.06 -33.68
C SER A 105 14.42 15.98 -33.15
N ALA A 106 13.16 15.50 -33.24
CA ALA A 106 12.03 16.17 -32.61
C ALA A 106 12.21 16.31 -31.06
N PHE A 107 12.91 15.35 -30.45
CA PHE A 107 13.25 15.41 -29.04
C PHE A 107 14.07 16.66 -28.70
N PHE A 108 15.06 17.01 -29.54
CA PHE A 108 15.83 18.22 -29.34
C PHE A 108 14.95 19.45 -29.49
N ASP A 109 14.13 19.52 -30.54
CA ASP A 109 13.33 20.70 -30.86
C ASP A 109 12.25 20.98 -29.80
N GLU A 110 11.58 19.93 -29.30
CA GLU A 110 10.44 20.06 -28.40
C GLU A 110 10.85 20.06 -26.90
N VAL A 111 11.94 19.38 -26.55
CA VAL A 111 12.31 19.20 -25.14
C VAL A 111 13.60 19.96 -24.78
N LEU A 112 14.64 19.86 -25.57
CA LEU A 112 15.97 20.35 -25.19
C LEU A 112 16.19 21.82 -25.57
N ARG A 113 15.88 22.20 -26.80
CA ARG A 113 16.07 23.56 -27.32
C ARG A 113 15.36 24.64 -26.50
N PRO A 114 14.09 24.47 -26.08
CA PRO A 114 13.39 25.50 -25.29
C PRO A 114 14.04 25.78 -23.93
N GLN A 115 14.86 24.84 -23.43
CA GLN A 115 15.59 24.93 -22.17
C GLN A 115 17.07 25.21 -22.37
N GLU A 116 17.51 25.52 -23.60
CA GLU A 116 18.91 25.70 -24.00
C GLU A 116 19.83 24.50 -23.70
N ILE A 117 19.27 23.27 -23.53
CA ILE A 117 20.03 22.06 -23.21
C ILE A 117 20.67 21.51 -24.47
N ALA A 118 22.00 21.25 -24.39
CA ALA A 118 22.80 20.65 -25.45
C ALA A 118 23.55 19.40 -24.98
N HIS A 119 23.93 19.34 -23.73
CA HIS A 119 24.74 18.29 -23.13
C HIS A 119 24.07 17.72 -21.88
N ASN A 120 24.37 16.47 -21.58
CA ASN A 120 23.82 15.77 -20.42
C ASN A 120 24.88 14.83 -19.82
N GLY A 121 24.99 14.85 -18.49
CA GLY A 121 25.68 13.83 -17.71
C GLY A 121 24.64 12.90 -17.10
N MET A 122 24.65 11.64 -17.50
CA MET A 122 23.63 10.64 -17.16
C MET A 122 24.22 9.53 -16.31
N ILE A 123 23.53 9.14 -15.24
CA ILE A 123 23.91 8.01 -14.39
C ILE A 123 22.71 7.07 -14.27
N ALA A 124 22.87 5.79 -14.67
CA ALA A 124 21.91 4.75 -14.39
C ALA A 124 21.97 4.39 -12.90
N LEU A 125 20.87 4.55 -12.14
CA LEU A 125 20.86 4.37 -10.69
C LEU A 125 20.33 3.03 -10.23
N ALA A 126 19.34 2.50 -10.94
CA ALA A 126 18.72 1.19 -10.68
C ALA A 126 18.19 0.58 -11.97
N ALA A 127 18.28 -0.74 -12.04
CA ALA A 127 17.78 -1.52 -13.16
C ALA A 127 17.10 -2.79 -12.61
N ARG A 128 15.83 -3.00 -12.98
CA ARG A 128 15.07 -4.23 -12.69
C ARG A 128 14.18 -4.52 -13.89
N ASP A 129 14.29 -5.69 -14.47
CA ASP A 129 13.51 -6.09 -15.65
C ASP A 129 13.51 -4.97 -16.72
N ASP A 130 12.37 -4.38 -17.01
CA ASP A 130 12.22 -3.26 -17.93
C ASP A 130 12.25 -1.87 -17.23
N PHE A 131 12.35 -1.83 -15.90
CA PHE A 131 12.43 -0.60 -15.12
C PHE A 131 13.86 -0.07 -15.06
N ARG A 132 14.00 1.23 -15.28
CA ARG A 132 15.27 1.97 -15.14
C ARG A 132 15.03 3.26 -14.37
N ALA A 133 15.90 3.52 -13.38
CA ALA A 133 16.01 4.85 -12.77
C ALA A 133 17.28 5.51 -13.26
N ALA A 134 17.20 6.78 -13.59
CA ALA A 134 18.33 7.58 -14.09
C ALA A 134 18.37 8.96 -13.45
N PHE A 135 19.57 9.41 -13.17
CA PHE A 135 19.90 10.77 -12.76
C PHE A 135 20.54 11.48 -13.94
N ASN A 136 20.13 12.71 -14.18
CA ASN A 136 20.58 13.50 -15.32
C ASN A 136 20.92 14.92 -14.87
N MET A 137 22.07 15.45 -15.33
CA MET A 137 22.48 16.84 -15.20
C MET A 137 22.59 17.47 -16.57
N CYS A 138 21.74 18.46 -16.82
CA CYS A 138 21.56 19.07 -18.13
C CYS A 138 22.35 20.38 -18.25
N ARG A 139 23.05 20.59 -19.38
CA ARG A 139 23.89 21.76 -19.63
C ARG A 139 23.62 22.42 -20.98
N SER A 140 23.77 23.71 -21.02
CA SER A 140 23.68 24.49 -22.26
C SER A 140 24.92 24.34 -23.15
N ALA A 141 24.74 24.57 -24.46
CA ALA A 141 25.87 24.62 -25.41
C ALA A 141 26.94 25.65 -25.02
N ARG A 142 26.51 26.74 -24.38
CA ARG A 142 27.39 27.81 -23.93
C ARG A 142 28.40 27.36 -22.86
N ARG A 143 27.95 26.47 -21.99
CA ARG A 143 28.80 25.87 -20.94
C ARG A 143 29.68 24.75 -21.47
N GLY A 144 29.27 24.10 -22.56
CA GLY A 144 29.97 22.94 -23.13
C GLY A 144 29.83 21.67 -22.28
N MET A 145 30.67 20.70 -22.59
CA MET A 145 30.72 19.42 -21.86
C MET A 145 31.20 19.58 -20.41
N PHE A 146 30.92 18.59 -19.58
CA PHE A 146 31.46 18.50 -18.22
C PHE A 146 32.97 18.39 -18.26
N ASP A 147 33.65 19.24 -17.50
CA ASP A 147 35.09 19.16 -17.35
C ASP A 147 35.53 17.93 -16.49
N PRO A 148 36.82 17.56 -16.48
CA PRO A 148 37.30 16.39 -15.74
C PRO A 148 37.04 16.44 -14.22
N ASP A 149 37.00 17.64 -13.61
CA ASP A 149 36.70 17.77 -12.19
C ASP A 149 35.19 17.53 -11.90
N GLU A 150 34.33 18.08 -12.74
CA GLU A 150 32.88 17.88 -12.68
C GLU A 150 32.51 16.41 -12.95
N GLN A 151 33.17 15.76 -13.92
CA GLN A 151 32.98 14.33 -14.17
C GLN A 151 33.37 13.49 -12.95
N ARG A 152 34.54 13.75 -12.35
CA ARG A 152 34.97 13.08 -11.11
C ARG A 152 34.01 13.30 -9.95
N LEU A 153 33.40 14.48 -9.84
CA LEU A 153 32.39 14.76 -8.85
C LEU A 153 31.14 13.89 -9.07
N LEU A 154 30.60 13.85 -10.30
CA LEU A 154 29.44 13.05 -10.65
C LEU A 154 29.72 11.54 -10.46
N GLU A 155 30.91 11.07 -10.85
CA GLU A 155 31.35 9.69 -10.62
C GLU A 155 31.44 9.37 -9.12
N TRP A 156 31.95 10.31 -8.33
CA TRP A 156 32.04 10.16 -6.88
C TRP A 156 30.66 10.18 -6.21
N LEU A 157 29.72 11.01 -6.68
CA LEU A 157 28.33 11.03 -6.20
C LEU A 157 27.53 9.79 -6.60
N SER A 158 27.90 9.14 -7.70
CA SER A 158 27.14 8.02 -8.28
C SER A 158 26.81 6.90 -7.29
N PRO A 159 27.76 6.33 -6.50
CA PRO A 159 27.42 5.27 -5.54
C PRO A 159 26.49 5.77 -4.41
N HIS A 160 26.55 7.04 -4.05
CA HIS A 160 25.66 7.64 -3.05
C HIS A 160 24.24 7.78 -3.60
N LEU A 161 24.09 8.26 -4.84
CA LEU A 161 22.81 8.34 -5.56
C LEU A 161 22.17 6.95 -5.72
N CYS A 162 22.95 5.96 -6.15
CA CYS A 162 22.46 4.58 -6.29
C CYS A 162 21.97 4.00 -4.94
N ARG A 163 22.70 4.25 -3.86
CA ARG A 163 22.31 3.78 -2.51
C ARG A 163 21.07 4.48 -2.03
N SER A 164 20.99 5.81 -2.16
CA SER A 164 19.86 6.62 -1.72
C SER A 164 18.58 6.21 -2.45
N VAL A 165 18.59 6.11 -3.79
CA VAL A 165 17.45 5.67 -4.59
C VAL A 165 17.03 4.23 -4.24
N THR A 166 18.01 3.33 -4.03
CA THR A 166 17.71 1.95 -3.62
C THR A 166 17.08 1.91 -2.22
N LEU A 167 17.52 2.75 -1.31
CA LEU A 167 16.96 2.88 0.04
C LEU A 167 15.53 3.42 -0.02
N GLY A 168 15.30 4.49 -0.80
CA GLY A 168 13.97 5.05 -1.03
C GLY A 168 12.98 4.00 -1.53
N PHE A 169 13.34 3.21 -2.55
CA PHE A 169 12.48 2.12 -3.03
C PHE A 169 12.16 1.07 -1.97
N ARG A 170 13.10 0.78 -1.07
CA ARG A 170 12.82 -0.14 0.05
C ARG A 170 11.86 0.47 1.04
N ILE A 171 12.06 1.73 1.41
CA ILE A 171 11.17 2.46 2.32
C ILE A 171 9.77 2.53 1.73
N ASP A 172 9.61 2.94 0.47
CA ASP A 172 8.32 3.02 -0.22
C ASP A 172 7.65 1.65 -0.31
N GLY A 173 8.42 0.60 -0.60
CA GLY A 173 7.92 -0.77 -0.62
C GLY A 173 7.41 -1.25 0.74
N TYR A 174 8.10 -0.92 1.83
CA TYR A 174 7.64 -1.22 3.18
C TYR A 174 6.39 -0.43 3.56
N LEU A 175 6.33 0.86 3.22
CA LEU A 175 5.16 1.69 3.48
C LEU A 175 3.94 1.21 2.69
N ALA A 176 4.10 0.87 1.42
CA ALA A 176 3.04 0.33 0.58
C ALA A 176 2.53 -1.02 1.12
N MET A 177 3.43 -1.91 1.54
CA MET A 177 3.06 -3.19 2.15
C MET A 177 2.34 -2.99 3.49
N GLN A 178 2.79 -2.06 4.31
CA GLN A 178 2.14 -1.69 5.57
C GLN A 178 0.72 -1.17 5.32
N GLN A 179 0.56 -0.24 4.38
CA GLN A 179 -0.75 0.31 4.02
C GLN A 179 -1.69 -0.79 3.50
N ALA A 180 -1.22 -1.65 2.61
CA ALA A 180 -2.01 -2.78 2.11
C ALA A 180 -2.46 -3.72 3.25
N ALA A 181 -1.61 -3.97 4.24
CA ALA A 181 -1.97 -4.76 5.41
C ALA A 181 -3.06 -4.09 6.25
N PHE A 182 -2.96 -2.77 6.48
CA PHE A 182 -4.00 -2.02 7.19
C PHE A 182 -5.31 -1.96 6.40
N ASP A 183 -5.26 -1.80 5.08
CA ASP A 183 -6.44 -1.81 4.23
C ASP A 183 -7.17 -3.16 4.28
N VAL A 184 -6.44 -4.27 4.35
CA VAL A 184 -7.02 -5.60 4.57
C VAL A 184 -7.69 -5.69 5.95
N LEU A 185 -7.04 -5.20 7.01
CA LEU A 185 -7.62 -5.18 8.35
C LEU A 185 -8.86 -4.29 8.44
N ASP A 186 -8.88 -3.17 7.74
CA ASP A 186 -10.02 -2.24 7.69
C ASP A 186 -11.24 -2.82 6.96
N ARG A 187 -11.01 -3.77 6.04
CA ARG A 187 -12.08 -4.53 5.37
C ARG A 187 -12.68 -5.63 6.22
N LEU A 188 -12.09 -5.96 7.36
CA LEU A 188 -12.67 -6.93 8.28
C LEU A 188 -13.86 -6.32 9.02
N ALA A 189 -14.92 -7.12 9.15
CA ALA A 189 -16.13 -6.67 9.82
C ALA A 189 -16.04 -6.76 11.35
N ASP A 190 -15.10 -7.52 11.85
CA ASP A 190 -14.82 -7.66 13.27
C ASP A 190 -13.88 -6.52 13.72
N GLY A 191 -14.15 -5.95 14.88
CA GLY A 191 -13.29 -4.90 15.45
C GLY A 191 -11.95 -5.47 15.87
N ILE A 192 -10.86 -4.81 15.44
CA ILE A 192 -9.50 -5.19 15.81
C ILE A 192 -8.82 -3.99 16.47
N ALA A 193 -8.16 -4.23 17.62
CA ALA A 193 -7.25 -3.28 18.24
C ALA A 193 -5.95 -3.96 18.62
N VAL A 194 -4.83 -3.25 18.41
CA VAL A 194 -3.49 -3.68 18.83
C VAL A 194 -3.00 -2.73 19.91
N LEU A 195 -2.51 -3.29 21.01
CA LEU A 195 -2.03 -2.52 22.16
C LEU A 195 -0.54 -2.77 22.41
N ASP A 196 0.14 -1.75 22.91
CA ASP A 196 1.54 -1.84 23.36
C ASP A 196 1.66 -2.50 24.76
N ARG A 197 2.91 -2.65 25.23
CA ARG A 197 3.21 -3.20 26.55
C ARG A 197 2.68 -2.35 27.73
N LYS A 198 2.27 -1.11 27.46
CA LYS A 198 1.64 -0.20 28.44
C LYS A 198 0.12 -0.15 28.27
N ALA A 199 -0.45 -1.08 27.50
CA ALA A 199 -1.87 -1.15 27.13
C ALA A 199 -2.38 0.09 26.36
N ARG A 200 -1.49 0.86 25.71
CA ARG A 200 -1.88 1.98 24.86
C ARG A 200 -2.23 1.46 23.46
N VAL A 201 -3.21 2.09 22.84
CA VAL A 201 -3.66 1.75 21.50
C VAL A 201 -2.59 2.14 20.48
N LEU A 202 -2.09 1.14 19.72
CA LEU A 202 -1.18 1.34 18.60
C LEU A 202 -1.95 1.37 17.27
N PHE A 203 -2.98 0.54 17.15
CA PHE A 203 -3.78 0.41 15.94
C PHE A 203 -5.21 0.02 16.28
N VAL A 204 -6.17 0.53 15.51
CA VAL A 204 -7.56 0.08 15.45
C VAL A 204 -8.04 0.08 14.02
N ASN A 205 -8.78 -0.96 13.61
CA ASN A 205 -9.36 -1.02 12.29
C ASN A 205 -10.68 -0.22 12.20
N ALA A 206 -11.17 -0.01 10.99
CA ALA A 206 -12.40 0.73 10.72
C ALA A 206 -13.62 0.15 11.47
N ALA A 207 -13.72 -1.17 11.61
CA ALA A 207 -14.80 -1.81 12.37
C ALA A 207 -14.76 -1.46 13.87
N ALA A 208 -13.57 -1.47 14.48
CA ALA A 208 -13.42 -1.08 15.89
C ALA A 208 -13.75 0.41 16.10
N ARG A 209 -13.36 1.29 15.17
CA ARG A 209 -13.73 2.72 15.20
C ARG A 209 -15.24 2.90 15.18
N ARG A 210 -15.95 2.26 14.23
CA ARG A 210 -17.42 2.29 14.16
C ARG A 210 -18.07 1.77 15.44
N MET A 211 -17.57 0.67 16.01
CA MET A 211 -18.07 0.15 17.30
C MET A 211 -17.85 1.12 18.47
N ALA A 212 -16.81 1.94 18.43
CA ALA A 212 -16.60 2.99 19.41
C ALA A 212 -17.60 4.16 19.23
N GLU A 213 -17.87 4.57 18.00
CA GLU A 213 -18.90 5.58 17.66
C GLU A 213 -20.29 5.10 18.06
N GLU A 214 -20.59 3.80 17.90
CA GLU A 214 -21.83 3.16 18.35
C GLU A 214 -21.90 2.97 19.89
N GLY A 215 -20.90 3.43 20.64
CA GLY A 215 -20.87 3.36 22.10
C GLY A 215 -20.57 1.97 22.66
N VAL A 216 -20.01 1.07 21.87
CA VAL A 216 -19.60 -0.28 22.33
C VAL A 216 -18.28 -0.24 23.07
N LEU A 217 -17.31 0.45 22.50
CA LEU A 217 -15.98 0.64 23.07
C LEU A 217 -15.71 2.12 23.36
N ARG A 218 -14.74 2.35 24.20
CA ARG A 218 -14.11 3.67 24.39
C ARG A 218 -12.66 3.54 23.94
N LEU A 219 -12.34 4.19 22.83
CA LEU A 219 -11.02 4.18 22.24
C LEU A 219 -10.37 5.55 22.43
N HIS A 220 -9.46 5.64 23.40
CA HIS A 220 -8.60 6.80 23.63
C HIS A 220 -7.15 6.33 23.63
N GLN A 221 -6.35 6.72 24.62
CA GLN A 221 -5.02 6.15 24.82
C GLN A 221 -5.06 4.67 25.23
N SER A 222 -6.18 4.21 25.80
CA SER A 222 -6.43 2.82 26.17
C SER A 222 -7.82 2.38 25.71
N VAL A 223 -8.05 1.06 25.67
CA VAL A 223 -9.37 0.49 25.34
C VAL A 223 -10.17 0.31 26.62
N GLY A 224 -11.42 0.78 26.59
CA GLY A 224 -12.38 0.61 27.67
C GLY A 224 -13.79 0.38 27.15
N THR A 225 -14.77 0.33 28.05
CA THR A 225 -16.20 0.24 27.75
C THR A 225 -16.96 1.31 28.52
N HIS A 226 -18.26 1.49 28.26
CA HIS A 226 -19.07 2.45 29.00
C HIS A 226 -19.44 1.96 30.42
N SER A 227 -19.37 0.68 30.69
CA SER A 227 -19.57 0.11 32.02
C SER A 227 -18.23 -0.02 32.77
N SER A 228 -18.17 0.47 34.00
CA SER A 228 -16.98 0.33 34.85
C SER A 228 -16.63 -1.13 35.12
N ALA A 229 -17.61 -1.97 35.39
CA ALA A 229 -17.41 -3.39 35.63
C ALA A 229 -16.85 -4.13 34.38
N HIS A 230 -17.38 -3.86 33.18
CA HIS A 230 -16.86 -4.44 31.95
C HIS A 230 -15.45 -3.89 31.62
N SER A 231 -15.19 -2.61 31.87
CA SER A 231 -13.85 -2.02 31.70
C SER A 231 -12.83 -2.65 32.64
N GLN A 232 -13.22 -2.89 33.89
CA GLN A 232 -12.36 -3.56 34.87
C GLN A 232 -12.02 -4.99 34.40
N ARG A 233 -13.03 -5.74 33.96
CA ARG A 233 -12.83 -7.09 33.43
C ARG A 233 -11.95 -7.11 32.18
N LEU A 234 -12.14 -6.18 31.26
CA LEU A 234 -11.31 -6.04 30.08
C LEU A 234 -9.85 -5.74 30.45
N ASN A 235 -9.62 -4.83 31.38
CA ASN A 235 -8.28 -4.49 31.88
C ASN A 235 -7.59 -5.67 32.58
N GLU A 236 -8.34 -6.53 33.29
CA GLU A 236 -7.80 -7.77 33.86
C GLU A 236 -7.31 -8.73 32.77
N LEU A 237 -8.08 -8.91 31.69
CA LEU A 237 -7.70 -9.75 30.55
C LEU A 237 -6.48 -9.20 29.82
N ILE A 238 -6.44 -7.89 29.57
CA ILE A 238 -5.30 -7.22 28.95
C ILE A 238 -4.04 -7.40 29.81
N ARG A 239 -4.15 -7.17 31.13
CA ARG A 239 -3.04 -7.34 32.07
C ARG A 239 -2.53 -8.78 32.10
N SER A 240 -3.44 -9.76 32.11
CA SER A 240 -3.12 -11.18 32.04
C SER A 240 -2.35 -11.53 30.76
N ALA A 241 -2.79 -11.01 29.60
CA ALA A 241 -2.10 -11.19 28.34
C ALA A 241 -0.69 -10.54 28.35
N LEU A 242 -0.54 -9.34 28.91
CA LEU A 242 0.74 -8.66 29.07
C LEU A 242 1.73 -9.41 29.95
N GLN A 243 1.24 -10.19 30.91
CA GLN A 243 2.05 -11.05 31.79
C GLN A 243 2.41 -12.41 31.16
N GLY A 244 2.07 -12.61 29.87
CA GLY A 244 2.39 -13.83 29.12
C GLY A 244 1.37 -14.96 29.25
N ALA A 245 0.23 -14.73 29.91
CA ALA A 245 -0.87 -15.69 29.91
C ALA A 245 -1.61 -15.68 28.54
N ALA A 246 -2.43 -16.70 28.30
CA ALA A 246 -3.13 -16.87 27.01
C ALA A 246 -4.16 -15.76 26.68
N GLY A 247 -4.41 -14.82 27.64
CA GLY A 247 -5.47 -13.83 27.52
C GLY A 247 -6.84 -14.44 27.91
N GLY A 248 -7.90 -14.12 27.16
CA GLY A 248 -9.23 -14.68 27.46
C GLY A 248 -10.34 -14.01 26.68
N THR A 249 -11.57 -14.40 27.01
CA THR A 249 -12.78 -13.87 26.39
C THR A 249 -13.72 -13.27 27.41
N MET A 250 -14.50 -12.29 26.96
CA MET A 250 -15.65 -11.76 27.73
C MET A 250 -16.79 -11.40 26.78
N SER A 251 -18.01 -11.40 27.30
CA SER A 251 -19.17 -10.87 26.59
C SER A 251 -19.43 -9.45 27.01
N LEU A 252 -19.80 -8.59 26.06
CA LEU A 252 -20.15 -7.20 26.26
C LEU A 252 -21.53 -6.91 25.66
N PRO A 253 -22.54 -6.50 26.44
CA PRO A 253 -23.84 -6.13 25.89
C PRO A 253 -23.71 -4.80 25.13
N ARG A 254 -24.25 -4.78 23.91
CA ARG A 254 -24.36 -3.57 23.08
C ARG A 254 -25.47 -2.69 23.64
N GLN A 255 -25.20 -1.41 23.85
CA GLN A 255 -26.16 -0.51 24.49
C GLN A 255 -27.43 -0.27 23.66
N LEU A 256 -27.33 -0.31 22.34
CA LEU A 256 -28.43 0.01 21.41
C LEU A 256 -29.56 -1.05 21.39
N ASP A 257 -29.20 -2.34 21.51
CA ASP A 257 -30.14 -3.44 21.29
C ASP A 257 -29.98 -4.62 22.26
N GLY A 258 -29.08 -4.48 23.25
CA GLY A 258 -28.80 -5.51 24.26
C GLY A 258 -28.10 -6.77 23.74
N ARG A 259 -27.73 -6.83 22.46
CA ARG A 259 -27.02 -7.96 21.86
C ARG A 259 -25.66 -8.16 22.50
N LEU A 260 -25.27 -9.41 22.66
CA LEU A 260 -23.96 -9.73 23.21
C LEU A 260 -22.88 -9.74 22.14
N LEU A 261 -21.89 -8.90 22.31
CA LEU A 261 -20.64 -8.95 21.56
C LEU A 261 -19.64 -9.82 22.31
N THR A 262 -18.74 -10.46 21.58
CA THR A 262 -17.63 -11.22 22.18
C THR A 262 -16.34 -10.45 22.02
N ILE A 263 -15.65 -10.17 23.11
CA ILE A 263 -14.29 -9.63 23.11
C ILE A 263 -13.33 -10.78 23.37
N LEU A 264 -12.35 -10.97 22.48
CA LEU A 264 -11.24 -11.89 22.65
C LEU A 264 -9.97 -11.05 22.84
N VAL A 265 -9.23 -11.32 23.91
CA VAL A 265 -7.93 -10.72 24.21
C VAL A 265 -6.86 -11.79 24.10
N SER A 266 -5.81 -11.54 23.34
CA SER A 266 -4.71 -12.48 23.13
C SER A 266 -3.35 -11.79 23.26
N ALA A 267 -2.39 -12.45 23.87
CA ALA A 267 -0.99 -11.99 23.88
C ALA A 267 -0.37 -12.20 22.49
N ILE A 268 0.39 -11.23 22.01
CA ILE A 268 1.24 -11.37 20.83
C ILE A 268 2.57 -12.01 21.28
N ARG A 269 2.91 -13.15 20.71
CA ARG A 269 4.11 -13.91 21.08
C ARG A 269 5.36 -13.31 20.41
N SER A 270 6.51 -13.43 21.06
CA SER A 270 7.78 -12.88 20.59
C SER A 270 8.15 -13.34 19.15
N LYS A 271 7.81 -14.57 18.77
CA LYS A 271 8.04 -15.09 17.41
C LYS A 271 7.21 -14.37 16.32
N ASP A 272 6.11 -13.74 16.72
CA ASP A 272 5.20 -13.03 15.82
C ASP A 272 5.53 -11.53 15.77
N LEU A 273 6.30 -11.02 16.75
CA LEU A 273 6.68 -9.61 16.88
C LEU A 273 7.57 -9.14 15.72
N GLY A 274 8.46 -9.99 15.20
CA GLY A 274 9.29 -9.63 14.05
C GLY A 274 8.46 -9.19 12.85
N ARG A 275 7.45 -9.97 12.49
CA ARG A 275 6.55 -9.68 11.36
C ARG A 275 5.68 -8.45 11.59
N LEU A 276 5.22 -8.22 12.82
CA LEU A 276 4.44 -7.02 13.18
C LEU A 276 5.31 -5.76 13.25
N SER A 277 6.56 -5.88 13.68
CA SER A 277 7.54 -4.79 13.65
C SER A 277 7.84 -4.35 12.22
N ASP A 278 7.98 -5.31 11.29
CA ASP A 278 8.16 -5.05 9.87
C ASP A 278 6.93 -4.37 9.25
N ALA A 279 5.73 -4.64 9.79
CA ALA A 279 4.49 -3.93 9.44
C ALA A 279 4.33 -2.56 10.16
N GLY A 280 5.36 -2.06 10.83
CA GLY A 280 5.37 -0.75 11.49
C GLY A 280 4.69 -0.69 12.86
N VAL A 281 4.21 -1.82 13.40
CA VAL A 281 3.59 -1.90 14.73
C VAL A 281 4.64 -2.34 15.76
N LYS A 282 5.62 -1.45 16.03
CA LYS A 282 6.64 -1.69 17.05
C LYS A 282 5.97 -1.73 18.44
N ASP A 283 6.52 -2.56 19.32
CA ASP A 283 6.06 -2.74 20.70
C ASP A 283 4.65 -3.36 20.88
N ALA A 284 4.05 -3.90 19.83
CA ALA A 284 2.78 -4.62 19.92
C ALA A 284 2.88 -5.77 20.93
N ALA A 285 1.93 -5.85 21.87
CA ALA A 285 1.95 -6.84 22.93
C ALA A 285 0.63 -7.58 23.10
N VAL A 286 -0.50 -6.94 22.79
CA VAL A 286 -1.84 -7.50 22.95
C VAL A 286 -2.67 -7.25 21.71
N LEU A 287 -3.38 -8.27 21.27
CA LEU A 287 -4.36 -8.24 20.19
C LEU A 287 -5.76 -8.39 20.78
N LEU A 288 -6.67 -7.54 20.37
CA LEU A 288 -8.04 -7.48 20.82
C LEU A 288 -8.96 -7.65 19.61
N PHE A 289 -9.87 -8.63 19.68
CA PHE A 289 -10.93 -8.79 18.70
C PHE A 289 -12.27 -8.50 19.34
N VAL A 290 -13.13 -7.80 18.61
CA VAL A 290 -14.54 -7.57 19.00
C VAL A 290 -15.43 -8.12 17.91
N VAL A 291 -16.12 -9.19 18.23
CA VAL A 291 -16.96 -9.95 17.29
C VAL A 291 -18.41 -9.74 17.65
N ASP A 292 -19.26 -9.42 16.69
CA ASP A 292 -20.71 -9.43 16.83
C ASP A 292 -21.28 -10.77 16.29
N PRO A 293 -21.57 -11.75 17.17
CA PRO A 293 -22.09 -13.05 16.74
C PRO A 293 -23.47 -12.96 16.09
N ALA A 294 -24.21 -11.90 16.39
CA ALA A 294 -25.56 -11.70 15.88
C ALA A 294 -25.59 -10.90 14.57
N LYS A 295 -24.50 -10.23 14.20
CA LYS A 295 -24.35 -9.73 12.84
C LYS A 295 -24.33 -10.92 11.90
N ARG A 296 -25.55 -11.38 11.53
CA ARG A 296 -25.74 -12.42 10.52
C ARG A 296 -24.93 -11.99 9.30
N ARG A 297 -24.01 -12.84 8.93
CA ARG A 297 -23.15 -12.63 7.76
C ARG A 297 -24.07 -12.50 6.55
N SER A 298 -24.31 -11.29 6.10
CA SER A 298 -24.96 -11.05 4.81
C SER A 298 -23.93 -11.42 3.75
N ILE A 299 -23.96 -12.67 3.34
CA ILE A 299 -23.15 -13.10 2.20
C ILE A 299 -23.88 -12.58 0.97
N PRO A 300 -23.22 -11.77 0.12
CA PRO A 300 -23.82 -11.32 -1.12
C PRO A 300 -24.34 -12.50 -1.93
N LEU A 301 -25.59 -12.41 -2.40
CA LEU A 301 -26.26 -13.50 -3.11
C LEU A 301 -25.44 -13.97 -4.32
N GLY A 302 -24.79 -13.02 -5.03
CA GLY A 302 -23.91 -13.31 -6.14
C GLY A 302 -22.77 -14.26 -5.79
N GLN A 303 -22.12 -14.07 -4.64
CA GLN A 303 -21.01 -14.94 -4.21
C GLN A 303 -21.44 -16.40 -4.03
N ILE A 304 -22.64 -16.64 -3.50
CA ILE A 304 -23.15 -18.01 -3.34
C ILE A 304 -23.57 -18.58 -4.70
N MET A 305 -24.16 -17.75 -5.54
CA MET A 305 -24.52 -18.14 -6.92
C MET A 305 -23.28 -18.57 -7.70
N ASP A 306 -22.24 -17.78 -7.68
CA ASP A 306 -21.00 -18.03 -8.42
C ASP A 306 -20.21 -19.23 -7.86
N ALA A 307 -20.12 -19.34 -6.53
CA ALA A 307 -19.38 -20.42 -5.89
C ALA A 307 -19.99 -21.82 -6.14
N TYR A 308 -21.31 -21.93 -6.24
CA TYR A 308 -22.00 -23.23 -6.33
C TYR A 308 -22.89 -23.38 -7.56
N GLY A 309 -22.86 -22.45 -8.50
CA GLY A 309 -23.73 -22.47 -9.67
C GLY A 309 -25.22 -22.43 -9.33
N LEU A 310 -25.59 -21.71 -8.25
CA LEU A 310 -26.99 -21.61 -7.84
C LEU A 310 -27.69 -20.52 -8.66
N THR A 311 -28.97 -20.79 -8.96
CA THR A 311 -29.84 -19.75 -9.49
C THR A 311 -30.21 -18.76 -8.37
N HIS A 312 -30.65 -17.56 -8.72
CA HIS A 312 -31.09 -16.54 -7.76
C HIS A 312 -32.13 -17.06 -6.75
N ALA A 313 -33.09 -17.84 -7.22
CA ALA A 313 -34.10 -18.44 -6.35
C ALA A 313 -33.50 -19.50 -5.39
N GLU A 314 -32.59 -20.34 -5.88
CA GLU A 314 -31.90 -21.35 -5.08
C GLU A 314 -31.00 -20.69 -4.02
N ALA A 315 -30.26 -19.63 -4.38
CA ALA A 315 -29.40 -18.90 -3.45
C ALA A 315 -30.19 -18.19 -2.33
N ARG A 316 -31.34 -17.61 -2.65
CA ARG A 316 -32.26 -17.04 -1.64
C ARG A 316 -32.79 -18.10 -0.66
N VAL A 317 -33.18 -19.29 -1.16
CA VAL A 317 -33.62 -20.41 -0.33
C VAL A 317 -32.45 -20.94 0.51
N ALA A 318 -31.27 -21.08 -0.07
CA ALA A 318 -30.05 -21.50 0.65
C ALA A 318 -29.71 -20.56 1.82
N LEU A 319 -29.74 -19.24 1.61
CA LEU A 319 -29.50 -18.26 2.67
C LEU A 319 -30.55 -18.30 3.76
N ALA A 320 -31.83 -18.37 3.40
CA ALA A 320 -32.90 -18.42 4.37
C ALA A 320 -32.85 -19.73 5.22
N ALA A 321 -32.56 -20.85 4.58
CA ALA A 321 -32.36 -22.12 5.26
C ALA A 321 -31.13 -22.10 6.18
N SER A 322 -29.96 -21.61 5.70
CA SER A 322 -28.74 -21.51 6.51
C SER A 322 -28.89 -20.61 7.74
N SER A 323 -29.87 -19.72 7.72
CA SER A 323 -30.21 -18.86 8.87
C SER A 323 -31.03 -19.59 9.98
N GLY A 324 -31.26 -20.90 9.85
CA GLY A 324 -31.97 -21.67 10.83
C GLY A 324 -33.51 -21.68 10.64
N ASN A 325 -34.02 -21.07 9.56
CA ASN A 325 -35.47 -21.06 9.29
C ASN A 325 -35.93 -22.45 8.86
N THR A 326 -37.09 -22.86 9.37
CA THR A 326 -37.80 -24.06 8.91
C THR A 326 -38.27 -23.88 7.47
N VAL A 327 -38.69 -24.99 6.81
CA VAL A 327 -39.28 -24.94 5.48
C VAL A 327 -40.51 -24.03 5.42
N LEU A 328 -41.33 -24.02 6.49
CA LEU A 328 -42.52 -23.19 6.59
C LEU A 328 -42.18 -21.71 6.73
N GLU A 329 -41.26 -21.37 7.61
CA GLU A 329 -40.79 -20.01 7.80
C GLU A 329 -40.08 -19.47 6.54
N THR A 330 -39.29 -20.31 5.86
CA THR A 330 -38.66 -19.96 4.58
C THR A 330 -39.73 -19.70 3.51
N ALA A 331 -40.77 -20.54 3.45
CA ALA A 331 -41.87 -20.37 2.52
C ALA A 331 -42.63 -19.04 2.74
N GLN A 332 -42.92 -18.71 4.00
CA GLN A 332 -43.55 -17.45 4.38
C GLN A 332 -42.69 -16.24 4.04
N SER A 333 -41.40 -16.27 4.40
CA SER A 333 -40.48 -15.16 4.18
C SER A 333 -40.24 -14.87 2.69
N LEU A 334 -40.20 -15.93 1.86
CA LEU A 334 -39.96 -15.82 0.43
C LEU A 334 -41.25 -15.74 -0.41
N LYS A 335 -42.45 -15.83 0.23
CA LYS A 335 -43.78 -15.84 -0.41
C LYS A 335 -43.91 -16.95 -1.46
N LEU A 336 -43.43 -18.16 -1.11
CA LEU A 336 -43.47 -19.36 -1.94
C LEU A 336 -44.21 -20.49 -1.23
N SER A 337 -44.61 -21.53 -1.99
CA SER A 337 -45.22 -22.73 -1.37
C SER A 337 -44.16 -23.57 -0.65
N PRO A 338 -44.49 -24.28 0.44
CA PRO A 338 -43.60 -25.22 1.10
C PRO A 338 -43.01 -26.28 0.15
N ASN A 339 -43.81 -26.74 -0.82
CA ASN A 339 -43.36 -27.71 -1.83
C ASN A 339 -42.32 -27.10 -2.79
N THR A 340 -42.44 -25.83 -3.15
CA THR A 340 -41.46 -25.10 -3.95
C THR A 340 -40.13 -24.98 -3.19
N ILE A 341 -40.18 -24.65 -1.89
CA ILE A 341 -38.97 -24.57 -1.04
C ILE A 341 -38.28 -25.95 -0.95
N LYS A 342 -39.05 -27.05 -0.73
CA LYS A 342 -38.45 -28.39 -0.71
C LYS A 342 -37.77 -28.76 -2.03
N THR A 343 -38.35 -28.37 -3.16
CA THR A 343 -37.76 -28.58 -4.49
C THR A 343 -36.47 -27.80 -4.67
N HIS A 344 -36.45 -26.53 -4.27
CA HIS A 344 -35.22 -25.69 -4.31
C HIS A 344 -34.14 -26.23 -3.37
N LEU A 345 -34.49 -26.60 -2.13
CA LEU A 345 -33.55 -27.18 -1.17
C LEU A 345 -32.89 -28.45 -1.71
N ARG A 346 -33.69 -29.35 -2.35
CA ARG A 346 -33.14 -30.57 -2.96
C ARG A 346 -32.09 -30.23 -4.04
N ARG A 347 -32.35 -29.22 -4.88
CA ARG A 347 -31.41 -28.77 -5.90
C ARG A 347 -30.17 -28.08 -5.27
N VAL A 348 -30.36 -27.28 -4.23
CA VAL A 348 -29.27 -26.64 -3.47
C VAL A 348 -28.35 -27.72 -2.88
N PHE A 349 -28.92 -28.71 -2.17
CA PHE A 349 -28.14 -29.81 -1.58
C PHE A 349 -27.33 -30.58 -2.65
N ALA A 350 -27.92 -30.84 -3.81
CA ALA A 350 -27.23 -31.51 -4.91
C ALA A 350 -26.07 -30.67 -5.45
N LYS A 351 -26.24 -29.34 -5.62
CA LYS A 351 -25.21 -28.43 -6.15
C LYS A 351 -24.13 -28.11 -5.13
N THR A 352 -24.46 -28.08 -3.85
CA THR A 352 -23.50 -27.78 -2.76
C THR A 352 -22.86 -29.03 -2.15
N ALA A 353 -23.21 -30.23 -2.64
CA ALA A 353 -22.76 -31.51 -2.11
C ALA A 353 -23.03 -31.65 -0.59
N THR A 354 -24.13 -31.07 -0.09
CA THR A 354 -24.58 -31.19 1.31
C THR A 354 -25.84 -32.07 1.39
N GLY A 355 -26.03 -32.75 2.53
CA GLY A 355 -27.19 -33.63 2.75
C GLY A 355 -28.22 -33.07 3.75
N ARG A 356 -27.80 -32.08 4.55
CA ARG A 356 -28.62 -31.55 5.66
C ARG A 356 -28.49 -30.04 5.74
N GLN A 357 -29.51 -29.39 6.29
CA GLN A 357 -29.54 -27.95 6.49
C GLN A 357 -28.39 -27.45 7.38
N ALA A 358 -27.97 -28.22 8.38
CA ALA A 358 -26.82 -27.86 9.22
C ALA A 358 -25.50 -27.88 8.45
N GLU A 359 -25.30 -28.81 7.53
CA GLU A 359 -24.12 -28.87 6.66
C GLU A 359 -24.10 -27.67 5.70
N LEU A 360 -25.25 -27.35 5.10
CA LEU A 360 -25.44 -26.18 4.26
C LEU A 360 -25.12 -24.87 5.04
N ALA A 361 -25.61 -24.77 6.28
CA ALA A 361 -25.35 -23.63 7.15
C ALA A 361 -23.86 -23.51 7.47
N GLY A 362 -23.17 -24.60 7.76
CA GLY A 362 -21.73 -24.66 7.97
C GLY A 362 -20.94 -24.23 6.72
N LEU A 363 -21.34 -24.73 5.55
CA LEU A 363 -20.73 -24.41 4.26
C LEU A 363 -20.89 -22.91 3.91
N ILE A 364 -22.09 -22.38 4.03
CA ILE A 364 -22.36 -20.95 3.80
C ILE A 364 -21.62 -20.10 4.83
N ALA A 365 -21.56 -20.52 6.10
CA ALA A 365 -20.78 -19.81 7.12
C ALA A 365 -19.28 -19.77 6.80
N SER A 366 -18.70 -20.78 6.16
CA SER A 366 -17.29 -20.81 5.78
C SER A 366 -16.95 -19.79 4.68
N ILE A 367 -17.86 -19.55 3.72
CA ILE A 367 -17.70 -18.49 2.70
C ILE A 367 -17.69 -17.11 3.35
N GLY A 368 -18.58 -16.88 4.32
CA GLY A 368 -18.67 -15.61 5.04
C GLY A 368 -17.54 -15.40 6.06
N SER A 369 -16.60 -16.34 6.23
CA SER A 369 -15.47 -16.17 7.16
C SER A 369 -14.35 -15.28 6.60
N VAL A 370 -14.27 -15.13 5.28
CA VAL A 370 -13.39 -14.15 4.61
C VAL A 370 -14.24 -12.93 4.24
N ARG A 371 -14.34 -11.96 5.13
CA ARG A 371 -15.04 -10.70 4.87
C ARG A 371 -14.09 -9.72 4.20
N ILE A 372 -14.30 -9.47 2.92
CA ILE A 372 -13.97 -8.21 2.27
C ILE A 372 -15.20 -7.32 2.49
N GLY A 373 -15.09 -6.27 3.31
CA GLY A 373 -16.16 -5.29 3.50
C GLY A 373 -16.49 -4.65 2.16
N GLU A 374 -17.75 -4.42 1.89
CA GLU A 374 -18.19 -3.56 0.79
C GLU A 374 -17.53 -2.19 1.01
N ALA A 375 -16.73 -1.77 0.04
CA ALA A 375 -16.34 -0.36 -0.04
C ALA A 375 -17.63 0.45 -0.18
N ASP A 376 -17.83 1.41 0.71
CA ASP A 376 -18.92 2.37 0.61
C ASP A 376 -18.93 2.94 -0.81
N GLN A 377 -19.93 2.56 -1.59
CA GLN A 377 -20.31 3.24 -2.82
C GLN A 377 -21.04 4.50 -2.38
N GLU A 378 -20.32 5.53 -2.01
CA GLU A 378 -20.83 6.90 -2.04
C GLU A 378 -20.67 7.42 -3.48
N GLN A 379 -21.84 7.62 -4.09
CA GLN A 379 -22.02 8.42 -5.28
C GLN A 379 -21.88 9.91 -4.96
#